data_073db4970126d15df6a2478c78109b58
#
_entry.id   073db4970126d15df6a2478c78109b58
#
_cell.length_a   1.000
_cell.length_b   1.000
_cell.length_c   1.000
_cell.angle_alpha   90.00
_cell.angle_beta   90.00
_cell.angle_gamma   90.00
#
_symmetry.space_group_name_H-M   'P 1'
#
loop_
_entity.id
_entity.type
_entity.pdbx_description
1 polymer ?
#
loop_
_entity_poly.entity_id
_entity_poly.type
_entity_poly.pdbx_seq_one_letter_code
_entity_poly.pdbx_strand_id
1 'polypeptide(L)'
;MRIHKITRRNFMKAAGVSALAMGLAACGGSSSTSTAASTAGPGAAAGGEVTGDKVVINIGHINDESDSWHQGALKFKEYCEANSNGTIEVDVFPNSQLGPEVDMIQGILSDSGTVDITFTGESMQTYQPDLGMIGMPYLIQSDEQMEKVLTGEVGQEFEGLMEACGMKCLGYFTRGPRYITSTKKLTCVADCNNLVIRTPQSAMTVAAFQAIGAKPTPMALS
;
A
#
# COMPACT_ATOMS: atom_id res chain seq x y z
N MET A 1 -26.16 8.62 -3.65
CA MET A 1 -25.74 8.30 -2.29
C MET A 1 -24.58 9.22 -1.99
N ARG A 2 -24.69 10.17 -1.08
CA ARG A 2 -23.64 11.18 -0.83
C ARG A 2 -22.62 10.58 0.13
N ILE A 3 -21.43 10.32 -0.35
CA ILE A 3 -20.28 9.87 0.47
C ILE A 3 -19.81 11.08 1.28
N HIS A 4 -19.92 11.01 2.61
CA HIS A 4 -19.40 12.04 3.50
C HIS A 4 -17.88 11.83 3.66
N LYS A 5 -17.12 12.81 3.19
CA LYS A 5 -15.66 12.84 3.37
C LYS A 5 -15.32 12.95 4.87
N ILE A 6 -14.63 11.96 5.39
CA ILE A 6 -14.07 12.01 6.76
C ILE A 6 -12.75 12.78 6.69
N THR A 7 -12.78 14.06 7.03
CA THR A 7 -11.55 14.85 7.24
C THR A 7 -10.94 14.52 8.60
N ARG A 8 -9.60 14.60 8.75
CA ARG A 8 -8.85 14.41 10.02
C ARG A 8 -9.49 15.12 11.21
N ARG A 9 -10.17 16.21 10.99
CA ARG A 9 -10.87 17.01 12.00
C ARG A 9 -12.15 16.35 12.51
N ASN A 10 -12.80 15.48 11.73
CA ASN A 10 -14.03 14.78 12.11
C ASN A 10 -13.73 13.48 12.85
N PHE A 11 -12.58 12.84 12.59
CA PHE A 11 -12.13 11.65 13.31
C PHE A 11 -11.87 11.93 14.80
N MET A 12 -11.32 13.10 15.14
CA MET A 12 -11.06 13.46 16.53
C MET A 12 -12.34 13.89 17.31
N LYS A 13 -13.45 14.18 16.63
CA LYS A 13 -14.72 14.52 17.28
C LYS A 13 -15.59 13.31 17.64
N ALA A 14 -15.37 12.17 16.98
CA ALA A 14 -16.13 10.94 17.24
C ALA A 14 -15.66 10.19 18.48
N ALA A 15 -14.44 10.45 18.98
CA ALA A 15 -13.86 9.79 20.16
C ALA A 15 -14.27 10.43 21.51
N GLY A 16 -15.13 11.44 21.52
CA GLY A 16 -15.37 12.31 22.69
C GLY A 16 -16.74 12.24 23.35
N VAL A 17 -17.66 11.39 22.92
CA VAL A 17 -19.03 11.37 23.51
C VAL A 17 -19.48 9.94 23.82
N SER A 18 -19.02 9.42 24.93
CA SER A 18 -19.68 8.30 25.62
C SER A 18 -19.37 8.32 27.11
N ALA A 19 -19.98 9.28 27.80
CA ALA A 19 -20.17 9.21 29.25
C ALA A 19 -21.50 9.92 29.57
N LEU A 20 -22.36 9.21 30.31
CA LEU A 20 -23.59 9.64 30.97
C LEU A 20 -24.92 9.29 30.27
N ALA A 21 -25.44 8.15 30.66
CA ALA A 21 -26.85 7.97 31.05
C ALA A 21 -26.98 6.73 31.92
N MET A 22 -26.85 6.89 33.26
CA MET A 22 -27.48 6.02 34.24
C MET A 22 -28.91 6.50 34.47
N GLY A 23 -29.87 5.59 34.46
CA GLY A 23 -31.27 5.90 34.84
C GLY A 23 -32.14 4.67 34.87
N LEU A 24 -32.22 4.08 36.04
CA LEU A 24 -33.31 3.31 36.70
C LEU A 24 -34.51 2.86 35.85
N ALA A 25 -34.80 1.57 35.91
CA ALA A 25 -36.15 1.08 36.30
C ALA A 25 -36.09 -0.37 36.76
N ALA A 26 -36.73 -0.60 37.89
CA ALA A 26 -36.80 -1.83 38.65
C ALA A 26 -38.01 -2.71 38.28
N CYS A 27 -37.99 -3.94 38.86
CA CYS A 27 -39.09 -4.89 39.11
C CYS A 27 -39.41 -5.96 38.03
N GLY A 28 -39.13 -7.21 38.40
CA GLY A 28 -40.18 -8.16 38.76
C GLY A 28 -40.02 -9.54 38.15
N GLY A 29 -39.82 -10.60 38.99
CA GLY A 29 -40.43 -11.90 38.75
C GLY A 29 -39.51 -13.12 38.48
N SER A 30 -39.12 -13.77 39.53
CA SER A 30 -39.07 -15.21 39.87
C SER A 30 -38.74 -16.32 38.86
N SER A 31 -37.74 -17.11 39.31
CA SER A 31 -37.58 -18.58 39.35
C SER A 31 -37.55 -19.39 38.08
N SER A 32 -36.44 -20.12 37.87
CA SER A 32 -36.17 -21.46 38.33
C SER A 32 -34.83 -22.01 37.85
N THR A 33 -34.19 -22.70 38.73
CA THR A 33 -32.95 -23.45 38.70
C THR A 33 -32.92 -24.56 37.68
N SER A 34 -31.80 -24.70 36.93
CA SER A 34 -31.22 -26.03 36.67
C SER A 34 -29.76 -25.91 36.27
N THR A 35 -28.93 -26.54 37.08
CA THR A 35 -27.49 -26.73 36.96
C THR A 35 -27.18 -27.74 35.86
N ALA A 36 -26.30 -27.38 34.92
CA ALA A 36 -25.51 -28.36 34.16
C ALA A 36 -24.16 -27.74 33.81
N ALA A 37 -23.12 -28.30 34.41
CA ALA A 37 -21.74 -28.00 34.11
C ALA A 37 -21.36 -28.56 32.73
N SER A 38 -20.71 -27.77 31.90
CA SER A 38 -19.93 -28.26 30.74
C SER A 38 -18.80 -27.32 30.46
N THR A 39 -17.61 -27.82 30.67
CA THR A 39 -16.27 -27.56 30.10
C THR A 39 -16.11 -26.37 29.18
N ALA A 40 -15.26 -25.44 29.63
CA ALA A 40 -14.77 -24.31 28.86
C ALA A 40 -13.87 -24.76 27.72
N GLY A 41 -14.28 -24.47 26.49
CA GLY A 41 -13.41 -24.34 25.30
C GLY A 41 -13.05 -22.87 25.11
N PRO A 42 -11.91 -22.51 24.49
CA PRO A 42 -11.50 -21.12 24.35
C PRO A 42 -12.52 -20.34 23.52
N GLY A 43 -13.01 -19.26 24.10
CA GLY A 43 -14.12 -18.47 23.61
C GLY A 43 -13.90 -17.88 22.22
N ALA A 44 -14.86 -18.13 21.35
CA ALA A 44 -15.16 -17.26 20.24
C ALA A 44 -15.60 -15.90 20.82
N ALA A 45 -14.88 -14.85 20.50
CA ALA A 45 -15.27 -13.49 20.84
C ALA A 45 -16.64 -13.23 20.20
N ALA A 46 -17.63 -12.94 21.04
CA ALA A 46 -18.95 -12.51 20.60
C ALA A 46 -18.80 -11.23 19.79
N GLY A 47 -19.15 -11.30 18.49
CA GLY A 47 -19.23 -10.12 17.63
C GLY A 47 -20.23 -9.13 18.20
N GLY A 48 -19.74 -8.05 18.79
CA GLY A 48 -20.53 -6.88 19.09
C GLY A 48 -20.95 -6.25 17.79
N GLU A 49 -22.23 -5.91 17.66
CA GLU A 49 -22.79 -5.19 16.54
C GLU A 49 -22.05 -3.85 16.41
N VAL A 50 -21.30 -3.67 15.30
CA VAL A 50 -20.50 -2.48 15.05
C VAL A 50 -21.41 -1.40 14.51
N THR A 51 -21.67 -0.39 15.32
CA THR A 51 -22.47 0.81 14.96
C THR A 51 -21.55 1.93 14.45
N GLY A 52 -20.74 1.67 13.42
CA GLY A 52 -19.89 2.66 12.75
C GLY A 52 -20.05 2.60 11.24
N ASP A 53 -19.82 3.74 10.57
CA ASP A 53 -19.78 3.78 9.11
C ASP A 53 -18.63 2.86 8.61
N LYS A 54 -18.96 1.97 7.69
CA LYS A 54 -18.00 1.05 7.08
C LYS A 54 -17.01 1.84 6.23
N VAL A 55 -15.72 1.61 6.44
CA VAL A 55 -14.63 2.18 5.64
C VAL A 55 -14.24 1.18 4.57
N VAL A 56 -14.26 1.59 3.31
CA VAL A 56 -13.74 0.80 2.18
C VAL A 56 -12.37 1.36 1.80
N ILE A 57 -11.39 0.47 1.70
CA ILE A 57 -10.01 0.80 1.30
C ILE A 57 -9.74 0.15 -0.06
N ASN A 58 -9.48 0.97 -1.07
CA ASN A 58 -9.13 0.51 -2.41
C ASN A 58 -7.61 0.42 -2.57
N ILE A 59 -7.09 -0.78 -2.81
CA ILE A 59 -5.67 -1.04 -3.06
C ILE A 59 -5.48 -1.33 -4.54
N GLY A 60 -4.71 -0.48 -5.25
CA GLY A 60 -4.38 -0.68 -6.65
C GLY A 60 -2.92 -1.04 -6.87
N HIS A 61 -2.65 -1.93 -7.84
CA HIS A 61 -1.29 -2.20 -8.30
C HIS A 61 -1.26 -2.66 -9.77
N ILE A 62 -0.09 -2.51 -10.39
CA ILE A 62 0.09 -2.76 -11.84
C ILE A 62 0.40 -4.22 -12.18
N ASN A 63 0.76 -5.03 -11.20
CA ASN A 63 1.22 -6.41 -11.41
C ASN A 63 0.04 -7.40 -11.47
N ASP A 64 0.32 -8.59 -11.97
CA ASP A 64 -0.64 -9.68 -11.98
C ASP A 64 -0.86 -10.32 -10.58
N GLU A 65 -1.82 -11.22 -10.49
CA GLU A 65 -2.22 -11.86 -9.24
C GLU A 65 -1.18 -12.84 -8.68
N SER A 66 -0.21 -13.27 -9.48
CA SER A 66 0.89 -14.15 -9.03
C SER A 66 2.03 -13.39 -8.35
N ASP A 67 2.07 -12.07 -8.51
CA ASP A 67 3.14 -11.21 -7.98
C ASP A 67 3.07 -11.05 -6.45
N SER A 68 4.22 -10.81 -5.85
CA SER A 68 4.36 -10.59 -4.40
C SER A 68 3.56 -9.40 -3.88
N TRP A 69 3.36 -8.37 -4.69
CA TRP A 69 2.53 -7.21 -4.33
C TRP A 69 1.08 -7.61 -4.13
N HIS A 70 0.53 -8.43 -5.04
CA HIS A 70 -0.82 -8.93 -4.89
C HIS A 70 -0.99 -9.78 -3.63
N GLN A 71 -0.04 -10.70 -3.39
CA GLN A 71 -0.06 -11.53 -2.18
C GLN A 71 0.05 -10.68 -0.89
N GLY A 72 0.84 -9.61 -0.94
CA GLY A 72 0.93 -8.65 0.16
C GLY A 72 -0.38 -7.90 0.39
N ALA A 73 -1.04 -7.45 -0.69
CA ALA A 73 -2.34 -6.78 -0.62
C ALA A 73 -3.43 -7.69 -0.06
N LEU A 74 -3.45 -8.97 -0.46
CA LEU A 74 -4.40 -9.94 0.07
C LEU A 74 -4.20 -10.21 1.57
N LYS A 75 -2.94 -10.29 2.03
CA LYS A 75 -2.65 -10.42 3.47
C LYS A 75 -3.04 -9.19 4.26
N PHE A 76 -2.84 -8.00 3.70
CA PHE A 76 -3.30 -6.75 4.30
C PHE A 76 -4.83 -6.74 4.43
N LYS A 77 -5.54 -7.13 3.36
CA LYS A 77 -7.01 -7.30 3.36
C LYS A 77 -7.44 -8.24 4.47
N GLU A 78 -6.91 -9.47 4.48
CA GLU A 78 -7.24 -10.48 5.49
C GLU A 78 -7.03 -9.95 6.93
N TYR A 79 -5.89 -9.29 7.18
CA TYR A 79 -5.58 -8.75 8.49
C TYR A 79 -6.54 -7.63 8.91
N CYS A 80 -6.82 -6.68 8.03
CA CYS A 80 -7.71 -5.56 8.32
C CYS A 80 -9.14 -6.01 8.56
N GLU A 81 -9.67 -6.87 7.70
CA GLU A 81 -11.04 -7.37 7.82
C GLU A 81 -11.22 -8.24 9.06
N ALA A 82 -10.23 -9.10 9.39
CA ALA A 82 -10.29 -9.94 10.59
C ALA A 82 -10.21 -9.15 11.90
N ASN A 83 -9.49 -8.01 11.93
CA ASN A 83 -9.23 -7.27 13.16
C ASN A 83 -10.08 -6.00 13.32
N SER A 84 -10.90 -5.66 12.34
CA SER A 84 -11.74 -4.44 12.37
C SER A 84 -13.16 -4.68 12.87
N ASN A 85 -13.53 -5.91 13.23
CA ASN A 85 -14.91 -6.28 13.58
C ASN A 85 -15.93 -5.85 12.49
N GLY A 86 -15.55 -5.90 11.22
CA GLY A 86 -16.42 -5.57 10.08
C GLY A 86 -16.54 -4.06 9.76
N THR A 87 -15.74 -3.20 10.42
CA THR A 87 -15.73 -1.75 10.10
C THR A 87 -14.87 -1.40 8.90
N ILE A 88 -13.92 -2.27 8.51
CA ILE A 88 -13.06 -2.07 7.35
C ILE A 88 -13.35 -3.17 6.32
N GLU A 89 -13.52 -2.76 5.07
CA GLU A 89 -13.52 -3.61 3.88
C GLU A 89 -12.34 -3.20 3.00
N VAL A 90 -11.64 -4.15 2.41
CA VAL A 90 -10.50 -3.87 1.54
C VAL A 90 -10.76 -4.48 0.17
N ASP A 91 -10.72 -3.66 -0.87
CA ASP A 91 -10.82 -4.10 -2.26
C ASP A 91 -9.46 -4.03 -2.94
N VAL A 92 -9.06 -5.11 -3.61
CA VAL A 92 -7.75 -5.21 -4.27
C VAL A 92 -7.93 -5.27 -5.78
N PHE A 93 -7.28 -4.35 -6.49
CA PHE A 93 -7.35 -4.14 -7.93
C PHE A 93 -5.99 -4.39 -8.59
N PRO A 94 -5.71 -5.63 -9.05
CA PRO A 94 -4.48 -5.97 -9.76
C PRO A 94 -4.50 -5.51 -11.22
N ASN A 95 -3.43 -5.80 -11.97
CA ASN A 95 -3.35 -5.63 -13.43
C ASN A 95 -3.71 -4.23 -13.93
N SER A 96 -3.32 -3.18 -13.22
CA SER A 96 -3.63 -1.79 -13.59
C SER A 96 -5.13 -1.47 -13.72
N GLN A 97 -6.01 -2.18 -13.02
CA GLN A 97 -7.46 -1.94 -13.11
C GLN A 97 -7.86 -0.51 -12.69
N LEU A 98 -7.09 0.12 -11.80
CA LEU A 98 -7.27 1.52 -11.41
C LEU A 98 -6.37 2.50 -12.20
N GLY A 99 -5.77 2.04 -13.29
CA GLY A 99 -4.88 2.82 -14.14
C GLY A 99 -3.39 2.52 -13.93
N PRO A 100 -2.51 3.20 -14.69
CA PRO A 100 -1.06 3.15 -14.52
C PRO A 100 -0.63 3.60 -13.12
N GLU A 101 0.59 3.19 -12.71
CA GLU A 101 1.14 3.52 -11.39
C GLU A 101 1.13 5.03 -11.08
N VAL A 102 1.50 5.87 -12.06
CA VAL A 102 1.50 7.32 -11.91
C VAL A 102 0.10 7.87 -11.66
N ASP A 103 -0.91 7.34 -12.34
CA ASP A 103 -2.30 7.78 -12.19
C ASP A 103 -2.85 7.39 -10.81
N MET A 104 -2.49 6.20 -10.31
CA MET A 104 -2.85 5.78 -8.95
C MET A 104 -2.21 6.68 -7.89
N ILE A 105 -0.92 7.01 -8.03
CA ILE A 105 -0.25 7.98 -7.15
C ILE A 105 -0.97 9.34 -7.20
N GLN A 106 -1.28 9.83 -8.40
CA GLN A 106 -2.03 11.08 -8.56
C GLN A 106 -3.41 11.01 -7.93
N GLY A 107 -4.09 9.87 -8.01
CA GLY A 107 -5.38 9.62 -7.37
C GLY A 107 -5.32 9.77 -5.85
N ILE A 108 -4.26 9.22 -5.22
CA ILE A 108 -4.02 9.38 -3.78
C ILE A 108 -3.74 10.83 -3.42
N LEU A 109 -2.84 11.49 -4.16
CA LEU A 109 -2.43 12.87 -3.89
C LEU A 109 -3.58 13.88 -4.05
N SER A 110 -4.50 13.61 -4.98
CA SER A 110 -5.68 14.45 -5.22
C SER A 110 -6.89 14.11 -4.35
N ASP A 111 -6.79 13.11 -3.48
CA ASP A 111 -7.91 12.60 -2.66
C ASP A 111 -9.14 12.27 -3.53
N SER A 112 -8.90 11.59 -4.66
CA SER A 112 -9.95 11.29 -5.65
C SER A 112 -10.99 10.29 -5.13
N GLY A 113 -10.63 9.50 -4.10
CA GLY A 113 -11.44 8.40 -3.57
C GLY A 113 -11.50 7.17 -4.48
N THR A 114 -10.69 7.12 -5.53
CA THR A 114 -10.60 5.96 -6.43
C THR A 114 -9.62 4.92 -5.91
N VAL A 115 -8.53 5.37 -5.31
CA VAL A 115 -7.46 4.55 -4.76
C VAL A 115 -6.97 5.17 -3.46
N ASP A 116 -6.81 4.34 -2.43
CA ASP A 116 -6.36 4.76 -1.10
C ASP A 116 -4.92 4.29 -0.83
N ILE A 117 -4.56 3.11 -1.35
CA ILE A 117 -3.24 2.52 -1.21
C ILE A 117 -2.75 2.04 -2.59
N THR A 118 -1.50 2.32 -2.90
CA THR A 118 -0.84 1.75 -4.08
C THR A 118 0.55 1.24 -3.75
N PHE A 119 1.00 0.26 -4.52
CA PHE A 119 2.39 -0.16 -4.53
C PHE A 119 3.13 0.64 -5.59
N THR A 120 4.23 1.25 -5.21
CA THR A 120 5.02 2.10 -6.09
C THR A 120 6.51 1.90 -5.87
N GLY A 121 7.29 2.29 -6.86
CA GLY A 121 8.74 2.27 -6.81
C GLY A 121 9.32 3.53 -7.44
N GLU A 122 10.04 3.36 -8.55
CA GLU A 122 10.72 4.46 -9.23
C GLU A 122 9.77 5.55 -9.74
N SER A 123 8.47 5.26 -9.94
CA SER A 123 7.50 6.25 -10.42
C SER A 123 7.23 7.37 -9.43
N MET A 124 7.54 7.15 -8.14
CA MET A 124 7.47 8.20 -7.12
C MET A 124 8.36 9.41 -7.42
N GLN A 125 9.47 9.23 -8.13
CA GLN A 125 10.35 10.35 -8.50
C GLN A 125 9.66 11.39 -9.40
N THR A 126 8.54 11.06 -10.04
CA THR A 126 7.74 12.02 -10.81
C THR A 126 7.16 13.11 -9.90
N TYR A 127 6.89 12.78 -8.64
CA TYR A 127 6.34 13.68 -7.65
C TYR A 127 7.39 14.17 -6.64
N GLN A 128 8.37 13.33 -6.32
CA GLN A 128 9.49 13.65 -5.44
C GLN A 128 10.79 13.07 -6.04
N PRO A 129 11.59 13.90 -6.73
CA PRO A 129 12.76 13.43 -7.49
C PRO A 129 13.79 12.67 -6.64
N ASP A 130 13.99 13.03 -5.37
CA ASP A 130 14.99 12.40 -4.51
C ASP A 130 14.68 10.92 -4.21
N LEU A 131 13.41 10.51 -4.28
CA LEU A 131 13.01 9.11 -4.17
C LEU A 131 13.51 8.24 -5.33
N GLY A 132 13.95 8.86 -6.45
CA GLY A 132 14.57 8.16 -7.57
C GLY A 132 15.90 7.49 -7.23
N MET A 133 16.58 7.90 -6.16
CA MET A 133 17.87 7.34 -5.73
C MET A 133 17.81 5.82 -5.52
N ILE A 134 16.69 5.29 -5.04
CA ILE A 134 16.52 3.85 -4.82
C ILE A 134 16.65 3.02 -6.11
N GLY A 135 16.34 3.63 -7.26
CA GLY A 135 16.44 3.01 -8.59
C GLY A 135 17.80 3.19 -9.25
N MET A 136 18.79 3.79 -8.59
CA MET A 136 20.11 4.02 -9.18
C MET A 136 20.84 2.69 -9.41
N PRO A 137 21.29 2.40 -10.65
CA PRO A 137 22.00 1.17 -10.95
C PRO A 137 23.24 0.97 -10.08
N TYR A 138 23.42 -0.24 -9.58
CA TYR A 138 24.56 -0.67 -8.76
C TYR A 138 24.74 0.04 -7.40
N LEU A 139 23.85 0.94 -7.02
CA LEU A 139 23.92 1.60 -5.70
C LEU A 139 23.62 0.59 -4.58
N ILE A 140 22.57 -0.21 -4.76
CA ILE A 140 22.19 -1.28 -3.84
C ILE A 140 22.46 -2.62 -4.52
N GLN A 141 23.26 -3.47 -3.86
CA GLN A 141 23.80 -4.68 -4.46
C GLN A 141 23.29 -5.96 -3.80
N SER A 142 22.53 -5.87 -2.71
CA SER A 142 21.92 -7.03 -2.06
C SER A 142 20.62 -6.64 -1.33
N ASP A 143 19.79 -7.65 -1.05
CA ASP A 143 18.55 -7.47 -0.29
C ASP A 143 18.84 -7.03 1.14
N GLU A 144 19.93 -7.52 1.78
CA GLU A 144 20.33 -7.11 3.11
C GLU A 144 20.77 -5.63 3.15
N GLN A 145 21.43 -5.15 2.08
CA GLN A 145 21.78 -3.74 1.96
C GLN A 145 20.52 -2.91 1.77
N MET A 146 19.57 -3.35 0.95
CA MET A 146 18.29 -2.69 0.74
C MET A 146 17.52 -2.56 2.05
N GLU A 147 17.41 -3.64 2.81
CA GLU A 147 16.74 -3.65 4.11
C GLU A 147 17.38 -2.64 5.07
N LYS A 148 18.71 -2.63 5.20
CA LYS A 148 19.42 -1.67 6.06
C LYS A 148 19.19 -0.22 5.64
N VAL A 149 19.16 0.07 4.34
CA VAL A 149 18.91 1.41 3.82
C VAL A 149 17.48 1.84 4.15
N LEU A 150 16.49 1.00 3.87
CA LEU A 150 15.08 1.33 4.03
C LEU A 150 14.61 1.34 5.49
N THR A 151 15.23 0.55 6.37
CA THR A 151 14.92 0.55 7.81
C THR A 151 15.79 1.50 8.63
N GLY A 152 16.78 2.15 8.00
CA GLY A 152 17.70 3.10 8.61
C GLY A 152 17.29 4.56 8.41
N GLU A 153 18.26 5.46 8.60
CA GLU A 153 18.07 6.92 8.48
C GLU A 153 17.60 7.34 7.08
N VAL A 154 18.13 6.72 6.02
CA VAL A 154 17.73 7.02 4.63
C VAL A 154 16.27 6.64 4.39
N GLY A 155 15.81 5.51 4.94
CA GLY A 155 14.39 5.12 4.87
C GLY A 155 13.48 6.13 5.57
N GLN A 156 13.89 6.64 6.73
CA GLN A 156 13.15 7.69 7.45
C GLN A 156 13.10 9.00 6.65
N GLU A 157 14.19 9.38 5.98
CA GLU A 157 14.18 10.53 5.06
C GLU A 157 13.21 10.30 3.88
N PHE A 158 13.19 9.11 3.29
CA PHE A 158 12.25 8.76 2.23
C PHE A 158 10.79 8.83 2.70
N GLU A 159 10.49 8.33 3.89
CA GLU A 159 9.16 8.45 4.49
C GLU A 159 8.77 9.92 4.69
N GLY A 160 9.70 10.75 5.18
CA GLY A 160 9.49 12.19 5.32
C GLY A 160 9.24 12.90 3.99
N LEU A 161 9.95 12.52 2.93
CA LEU A 161 9.72 13.05 1.58
C LEU A 161 8.35 12.65 1.03
N MET A 162 7.90 11.41 1.27
CA MET A 162 6.56 10.97 0.89
C MET A 162 5.48 11.72 1.67
N GLU A 163 5.67 11.92 2.97
CA GLU A 163 4.74 12.70 3.81
C GLU A 163 4.65 14.15 3.36
N ALA A 164 5.76 14.76 2.96
CA ALA A 164 5.78 16.11 2.40
C ALA A 164 4.97 16.23 1.10
N CYS A 165 4.87 15.15 0.32
CA CYS A 165 4.00 15.07 -0.86
C CYS A 165 2.54 14.77 -0.53
N GLY A 166 2.19 14.44 0.71
CA GLY A 166 0.83 14.08 1.12
C GLY A 166 0.54 12.59 1.14
N MET A 167 1.55 11.74 1.04
CA MET A 167 1.44 10.28 1.12
C MET A 167 2.06 9.75 2.41
N LYS A 168 1.58 8.62 2.89
CA LYS A 168 2.17 7.88 4.00
C LYS A 168 2.78 6.57 3.50
N CYS A 169 4.06 6.35 3.76
CA CYS A 169 4.67 5.03 3.56
C CYS A 169 4.14 4.07 4.64
N LEU A 170 3.62 2.93 4.21
CA LEU A 170 3.11 1.88 5.09
C LEU A 170 4.12 0.73 5.26
N GLY A 171 5.09 0.63 4.35
CA GLY A 171 6.12 -0.40 4.39
C GLY A 171 6.80 -0.57 3.04
N TYR A 172 7.76 -1.47 3.00
CA TYR A 172 8.59 -1.72 1.83
C TYR A 172 8.51 -3.18 1.40
N PHE A 173 8.57 -3.39 0.08
CA PHE A 173 8.67 -4.72 -0.54
C PHE A 173 9.89 -4.77 -1.43
N THR A 174 10.70 -5.81 -1.30
CA THR A 174 11.81 -6.07 -2.23
C THR A 174 11.34 -7.02 -3.33
N ARG A 175 11.85 -6.83 -4.54
CA ARG A 175 11.55 -7.66 -5.71
C ARG A 175 12.80 -8.27 -6.35
N GLY A 176 13.91 -8.20 -5.66
CA GLY A 176 15.19 -8.63 -6.18
C GLY A 176 15.77 -7.71 -7.27
N PRO A 177 16.90 -8.09 -7.87
CA PRO A 177 17.59 -7.27 -8.85
C PRO A 177 16.81 -7.15 -10.16
N ARG A 178 16.94 -5.99 -10.79
CA ARG A 178 16.35 -5.72 -12.10
C ARG A 178 17.25 -6.22 -13.22
N TYR A 179 16.68 -6.92 -14.18
CA TYR A 179 17.39 -7.46 -15.34
C TYR A 179 16.90 -6.81 -16.63
N ILE A 180 17.80 -6.76 -17.63
CA ILE A 180 17.47 -6.40 -18.99
C ILE A 180 17.01 -7.66 -19.74
N THR A 181 15.81 -7.63 -20.32
CA THR A 181 15.36 -8.64 -21.29
C THR A 181 15.57 -8.09 -22.69
N SER A 182 16.17 -8.90 -23.60
CA SER A 182 16.49 -8.46 -24.95
C SER A 182 16.39 -9.63 -25.93
N THR A 183 16.02 -9.32 -27.18
CA THR A 183 16.08 -10.26 -28.31
C THR A 183 17.50 -10.44 -28.84
N LYS A 184 18.42 -9.57 -28.45
CA LYS A 184 19.85 -9.66 -28.77
C LYS A 184 20.63 -10.17 -27.56
N LYS A 185 21.68 -10.91 -27.79
CA LYS A 185 22.61 -11.28 -26.75
C LYS A 185 23.40 -10.02 -26.33
N LEU A 186 23.34 -9.69 -25.06
CA LEU A 186 24.10 -8.60 -24.44
C LEU A 186 25.16 -9.22 -23.52
N THR A 187 26.44 -8.96 -23.78
CA THR A 187 27.57 -9.50 -23.05
C THR A 187 28.45 -8.44 -22.42
N CYS A 188 28.38 -7.22 -22.92
CA CYS A 188 29.14 -6.09 -22.42
C CYS A 188 28.37 -4.79 -22.68
N VAL A 189 28.82 -3.69 -22.06
CA VAL A 189 28.20 -2.37 -22.20
C VAL A 189 28.13 -1.92 -23.66
N ALA A 190 29.13 -2.24 -24.49
CA ALA A 190 29.17 -1.87 -25.91
C ALA A 190 27.99 -2.45 -26.70
N ASP A 191 27.45 -3.61 -26.30
CA ASP A 191 26.30 -4.24 -26.95
C ASP A 191 24.99 -3.42 -26.72
N CYS A 192 24.98 -2.54 -25.74
CA CYS A 192 23.87 -1.64 -25.47
C CYS A 192 23.82 -0.42 -26.41
N ASN A 193 24.88 -0.16 -27.18
CA ASN A 193 24.93 1.00 -28.05
C ASN A 193 23.80 0.97 -29.09
N ASN A 194 23.02 2.04 -29.14
CA ASN A 194 21.82 2.16 -29.97
C ASN A 194 20.70 1.13 -29.69
N LEU A 195 20.77 0.40 -28.59
CA LEU A 195 19.69 -0.50 -28.17
C LEU A 195 18.47 0.32 -27.79
N VAL A 196 17.36 0.10 -28.51
CA VAL A 196 16.07 0.67 -28.11
C VAL A 196 15.51 -0.21 -26.98
N ILE A 197 15.27 0.39 -25.83
CA ILE A 197 14.80 -0.34 -24.64
C ILE A 197 13.66 0.44 -23.97
N ARG A 198 12.61 -0.28 -23.59
CA ARG A 198 11.57 0.28 -22.73
C ARG A 198 12.12 0.43 -21.31
N THR A 199 11.87 1.57 -20.70
CA THR A 199 12.18 1.84 -19.28
C THR A 199 10.91 2.27 -18.54
N PRO A 200 10.89 2.16 -17.19
CA PRO A 200 9.87 2.86 -16.40
C PRO A 200 9.95 4.38 -16.65
N GLN A 201 8.92 5.09 -16.22
CA GLN A 201 8.86 6.57 -16.26
C GLN A 201 9.73 7.15 -15.14
N SER A 202 11.04 6.93 -15.26
CA SER A 202 12.07 7.26 -14.28
C SER A 202 13.19 8.04 -14.97
N ALA A 203 13.38 9.31 -14.62
CA ALA A 203 14.45 10.13 -15.16
C ALA A 203 15.83 9.52 -14.86
N MET A 204 16.02 8.96 -13.67
CA MET A 204 17.26 8.28 -13.29
C MET A 204 17.55 7.07 -14.16
N THR A 205 16.56 6.20 -14.38
CA THR A 205 16.70 5.02 -15.23
C THR A 205 16.96 5.42 -16.68
N VAL A 206 16.28 6.43 -17.21
CA VAL A 206 16.53 6.97 -18.55
C VAL A 206 17.97 7.45 -18.68
N ALA A 207 18.45 8.28 -17.75
CA ALA A 207 19.82 8.79 -17.74
C ALA A 207 20.87 7.66 -17.68
N ALA A 208 20.63 6.65 -16.85
CA ALA A 208 21.52 5.50 -16.72
C ALA A 208 21.65 4.72 -18.05
N PHE A 209 20.53 4.43 -18.73
CA PHE A 209 20.57 3.75 -20.03
C PHE A 209 21.16 4.62 -21.15
N GLN A 210 20.94 5.92 -21.13
CA GLN A 210 21.61 6.85 -22.05
C GLN A 210 23.13 6.87 -21.86
N ALA A 211 23.60 6.83 -20.60
CA ALA A 211 25.03 6.83 -20.28
C ALA A 211 25.78 5.61 -20.84
N ILE A 212 25.09 4.47 -21.02
CA ILE A 212 25.66 3.27 -21.67
C ILE A 212 25.39 3.19 -23.17
N GLY A 213 24.90 4.27 -23.79
CA GLY A 213 24.68 4.38 -25.23
C GLY A 213 23.36 3.78 -25.74
N ALA A 214 22.46 3.35 -24.87
CA ALA A 214 21.14 2.86 -25.26
C ALA A 214 20.18 4.03 -25.58
N LYS A 215 19.06 3.68 -26.21
CA LYS A 215 17.95 4.59 -26.54
C LYS A 215 16.73 4.22 -25.71
N PRO A 216 16.66 4.69 -24.44
CA PRO A 216 15.54 4.38 -23.58
C PRO A 216 14.26 5.07 -24.05
N THR A 217 13.15 4.34 -23.94
CA THR A 217 11.79 4.85 -24.19
C THR A 217 10.98 4.68 -22.90
N PRO A 218 10.74 5.76 -22.14
CA PRO A 218 9.96 5.67 -20.92
C PRO A 218 8.49 5.41 -21.25
N MET A 219 7.96 4.30 -20.74
CA MET A 219 6.55 3.91 -20.90
C MET A 219 6.04 3.24 -19.62
N ALA A 220 4.75 3.44 -19.32
CA ALA A 220 4.08 2.70 -18.26
C ALA A 220 4.18 1.18 -18.53
N LEU A 221 4.11 0.40 -17.46
CA LEU A 221 3.86 -1.03 -17.52
C LEU A 221 2.35 -1.19 -17.39
N SER A 222 1.71 -1.62 -18.44
CA SER A 222 0.27 -1.86 -18.52
C SER A 222 -0.01 -3.31 -18.79
#